data_d7fd10f14f87334a9bfa8ea82af7709f
#
_entry.id   d7fd10f14f87334a9bfa8ea82af7709f
#
_cell.length_a   1.000
_cell.length_b   1.000
_cell.length_c   1.000
_cell.angle_alpha   90.00
_cell.angle_beta   90.00
_cell.angle_gamma   90.00
#
_symmetry.space_group_name_H-M   'P 1'
#
loop_
_entity.id
_entity.type
_entity.pdbx_description
1 polymer ?
#
loop_
_entity_poly.entity_id
_entity_poly.type
_entity_poly.pdbx_seq_one_letter_code
_entity_poly.pdbx_strand_id
1 'polypeptide(L)'
;GETRTVNCTPAECPALRIEEPRLWWPNGYGPQELYTLQLAVEQDGVRSDAEQVRFGIRELTYELSVDTPSGVDVSRLRRIEKDGAAPFLVLRCNGVRIFCRGGNWGMDDGMKRVSRERLEPAFRLHREEGFNMVRNWTGESTEELFYTLCDEYGLLVWNDFWLSTEGYNQNVNDEELFMANARETVRRFRNHPSLAVWCPRNEGYATPTLEPRLAALIAREDGTRFYSPNSRYMNLRTSGPWHYLADESEYFLRHAFGFSTELGTPSVPTAESMRKFIPEADRWPISDTWYYHDLHFGLPEYCGAVDALYGKAESLDDFCRKVQLINYDSHRAMLEAWNSRMWNSTSGVLLWMSHPAWPSLEWQTYSWDFETHGSFYGCRKACESLHVQMNPHDGQVLVVNTTRDALTHGRVIATYYTPAGKRLGRQRVVLEEIAANAVTPAMSAALPENRDCYMVRLELYVGGRRVSVNDYLRSPGRDFTALNRLAQVRLRARRVARQDDG
;
A
#
# COMPACT_ATOMS: atom_id res chain seq x y z
N GLY A 1 5.84 -22.49 -26.60
CA GLY A 1 5.09 -23.21 -25.59
C GLY A 1 5.02 -24.68 -25.97
N GLU A 2 5.13 -25.56 -24.98
CA GLU A 2 4.94 -27.00 -25.19
C GLU A 2 3.44 -27.31 -25.11
N THR A 3 2.89 -28.01 -26.10
CA THR A 3 1.50 -28.48 -26.10
C THR A 3 1.48 -29.96 -25.74
N ARG A 4 0.70 -30.32 -24.73
CA ARG A 4 0.47 -31.70 -24.29
C ARG A 4 -1.00 -32.02 -24.45
N THR A 5 -1.32 -33.13 -25.14
CA THR A 5 -2.66 -33.65 -25.23
C THR A 5 -2.78 -34.89 -24.35
N VAL A 6 -3.77 -34.89 -23.47
CA VAL A 6 -4.05 -36.00 -22.56
C VAL A 6 -5.51 -36.37 -22.59
N ASN A 7 -5.78 -37.62 -22.34
CA ASN A 7 -7.15 -38.16 -22.23
C ASN A 7 -7.29 -38.89 -20.89
N CYS A 8 -7.74 -38.16 -19.89
CA CYS A 8 -7.87 -38.63 -18.51
C CYS A 8 -8.84 -37.75 -17.72
N THR A 9 -9.27 -38.21 -16.57
CA THR A 9 -9.97 -37.34 -15.61
C THR A 9 -8.97 -36.29 -15.03
N PRO A 10 -9.43 -35.14 -14.54
CA PRO A 10 -8.56 -34.14 -13.92
C PRO A 10 -7.67 -34.71 -12.79
N ALA A 11 -8.19 -35.67 -12.02
CA ALA A 11 -7.42 -36.29 -10.91
C ALA A 11 -6.30 -37.23 -11.41
N GLU A 12 -6.41 -37.77 -12.62
CA GLU A 12 -5.45 -38.70 -13.23
C GLU A 12 -4.54 -38.03 -14.26
N CYS A 13 -4.71 -36.72 -14.48
CA CYS A 13 -4.03 -35.99 -15.55
C CYS A 13 -2.57 -35.65 -15.21
N PRO A 14 -1.56 -36.38 -15.74
CA PRO A 14 -0.14 -36.06 -15.48
C PRO A 14 0.26 -34.71 -16.03
N ALA A 15 -0.44 -34.20 -17.05
CA ALA A 15 -0.13 -32.90 -17.67
C ALA A 15 -0.45 -31.70 -16.76
N LEU A 16 -1.27 -31.89 -15.71
CA LEU A 16 -1.53 -30.87 -14.68
C LEU A 16 -0.43 -30.84 -13.63
N ARG A 17 0.53 -31.78 -13.65
CA ARG A 17 1.72 -31.76 -12.80
C ARG A 17 2.83 -31.02 -13.54
N ILE A 18 3.28 -29.90 -12.98
CA ILE A 18 4.38 -29.12 -13.50
C ILE A 18 5.58 -29.34 -12.56
N GLU A 19 6.65 -29.90 -13.08
CA GLU A 19 7.90 -30.05 -12.35
C GLU A 19 8.72 -28.76 -12.48
N GLU A 20 9.37 -28.33 -11.37
CA GLU A 20 10.14 -27.08 -11.30
C GLU A 20 9.36 -25.85 -11.84
N PRO A 21 8.17 -25.55 -11.28
CA PRO A 21 7.34 -24.46 -11.77
C PRO A 21 8.02 -23.11 -11.59
N ARG A 22 7.82 -22.19 -12.55
CA ARG A 22 8.12 -20.79 -12.35
C ARG A 22 7.06 -20.22 -11.41
N LEU A 23 7.51 -19.65 -10.28
CA LEU A 23 6.62 -19.23 -9.22
C LEU A 23 6.16 -17.78 -9.43
N TRP A 24 4.90 -17.54 -9.11
CA TRP A 24 4.35 -16.19 -9.01
C TRP A 24 4.78 -15.56 -7.69
N TRP A 25 5.13 -14.27 -7.73
CA TRP A 25 5.54 -13.48 -6.57
C TRP A 25 4.81 -12.13 -6.53
N PRO A 26 4.57 -11.56 -5.34
CA PRO A 26 4.12 -10.18 -5.22
C PRO A 26 5.20 -9.20 -5.66
N ASN A 27 4.79 -7.99 -6.05
CA ASN A 27 5.66 -6.91 -6.47
C ASN A 27 6.80 -6.66 -5.47
N GLY A 28 8.02 -6.49 -5.96
CA GLY A 28 9.23 -6.29 -5.16
C GLY A 28 9.90 -7.59 -4.65
N TYR A 29 9.25 -8.76 -4.79
CA TYR A 29 9.79 -10.05 -4.31
C TYR A 29 10.15 -11.03 -5.44
N GLY A 30 9.69 -10.82 -6.65
CA GLY A 30 10.00 -11.66 -7.80
C GLY A 30 9.06 -11.41 -8.98
N PRO A 31 9.16 -12.23 -10.05
CA PRO A 31 8.33 -12.10 -11.25
C PRO A 31 6.89 -12.57 -11.01
N GLN A 32 5.96 -12.03 -11.77
CA GLN A 32 4.55 -12.42 -11.81
C GLN A 32 4.33 -13.48 -12.90
N GLU A 33 4.88 -14.69 -12.68
CA GLU A 33 4.76 -15.78 -13.64
C GLU A 33 3.34 -16.35 -13.69
N LEU A 34 2.72 -16.29 -14.85
CA LEU A 34 1.35 -16.77 -15.09
C LEU A 34 1.34 -17.85 -16.17
N TYR A 35 0.59 -18.89 -15.91
CA TYR A 35 0.30 -19.98 -16.83
C TYR A 35 -1.10 -19.83 -17.43
N THR A 36 -1.32 -20.46 -18.56
CA THR A 36 -2.63 -20.56 -19.18
C THR A 36 -3.00 -22.03 -19.35
N LEU A 37 -4.11 -22.43 -18.73
CA LEU A 37 -4.74 -23.72 -18.96
C LEU A 37 -5.79 -23.53 -20.06
N GLN A 38 -5.70 -24.32 -21.12
CA GLN A 38 -6.72 -24.41 -22.17
C GLN A 38 -7.49 -25.71 -22.00
N LEU A 39 -8.78 -25.57 -21.84
CA LEU A 39 -9.73 -26.71 -21.75
C LEU A 39 -10.59 -26.71 -23.02
N ALA A 40 -10.78 -27.88 -23.59
CA ALA A 40 -11.70 -28.06 -24.71
C ALA A 40 -12.53 -29.32 -24.47
N VAL A 41 -13.81 -29.24 -24.78
CA VAL A 41 -14.73 -30.40 -24.78
C VAL A 41 -15.02 -30.72 -26.24
N GLU A 42 -14.74 -31.95 -26.62
CA GLU A 42 -15.01 -32.45 -27.97
C GLU A 42 -15.99 -33.63 -27.89
N GLN A 43 -16.97 -33.62 -28.77
CA GLN A 43 -17.92 -34.72 -28.96
C GLN A 43 -17.94 -35.10 -30.44
N ASP A 44 -17.72 -36.37 -30.74
CA ASP A 44 -17.68 -36.91 -32.12
C ASP A 44 -16.72 -36.14 -33.06
N GLY A 45 -15.57 -35.69 -32.53
CA GLY A 45 -14.57 -34.92 -33.26
C GLY A 45 -14.91 -33.45 -33.50
N VAL A 46 -16.02 -32.98 -32.93
CA VAL A 46 -16.43 -31.57 -32.98
C VAL A 46 -16.25 -30.91 -31.61
N ARG A 47 -15.53 -29.79 -31.57
CA ARG A 47 -15.37 -29.00 -30.36
C ARG A 47 -16.72 -28.37 -30.01
N SER A 48 -17.27 -28.75 -28.86
CA SER A 48 -18.53 -28.23 -28.35
C SER A 48 -18.37 -27.03 -27.42
N ASP A 49 -17.21 -26.95 -26.70
CA ASP A 49 -16.90 -25.83 -25.80
C ASP A 49 -15.39 -25.70 -25.60
N ALA A 50 -14.93 -24.50 -25.22
CA ALA A 50 -13.55 -24.27 -24.86
C ALA A 50 -13.41 -23.11 -23.89
N GLU A 51 -12.52 -23.25 -22.90
CA GLU A 51 -12.23 -22.22 -21.92
C GLU A 51 -10.72 -22.05 -21.74
N GLN A 52 -10.29 -20.82 -21.42
CA GLN A 52 -8.92 -20.52 -21.04
C GLN A 52 -8.90 -19.95 -19.61
N VAL A 53 -8.12 -20.57 -18.75
CA VAL A 53 -7.95 -20.14 -17.36
C VAL A 53 -6.50 -19.75 -17.14
N ARG A 54 -6.27 -18.50 -16.72
CA ARG A 54 -4.95 -18.05 -16.28
C ARG A 54 -4.78 -18.35 -14.79
N PHE A 55 -3.59 -18.78 -14.40
CA PHE A 55 -3.28 -19.06 -13.00
C PHE A 55 -1.80 -18.86 -12.73
N GLY A 56 -1.46 -18.57 -11.48
CA GLY A 56 -0.07 -18.52 -10.98
C GLY A 56 0.18 -19.63 -9.97
N ILE A 57 1.40 -20.16 -9.96
CA ILE A 57 1.82 -21.17 -8.99
C ILE A 57 2.56 -20.48 -7.86
N ARG A 58 2.04 -20.58 -6.65
CA ARG A 58 2.64 -20.07 -5.43
C ARG A 58 2.08 -20.79 -4.20
N GLU A 59 2.80 -20.74 -3.10
CA GLU A 59 2.32 -21.12 -1.78
C GLU A 59 2.08 -19.86 -0.94
N LEU A 60 0.95 -19.78 -0.22
CA LEU A 60 0.71 -18.79 0.81
C LEU A 60 0.58 -19.48 2.17
N THR A 61 1.32 -18.96 3.15
CA THR A 61 1.19 -19.37 4.55
C THR A 61 1.12 -18.14 5.44
N TYR A 62 0.67 -18.31 6.68
CA TYR A 62 0.37 -17.20 7.59
C TYR A 62 0.91 -17.50 8.97
N GLU A 63 1.58 -16.50 9.58
CA GLU A 63 1.95 -16.53 10.99
C GLU A 63 0.96 -15.63 11.73
N LEU A 64 0.41 -16.13 12.81
CA LEU A 64 -0.58 -15.46 13.62
C LEU A 64 -0.08 -15.33 15.05
N SER A 65 -0.25 -14.17 15.68
CA SER A 65 0.07 -13.98 17.10
C SER A 65 -1.05 -14.52 18.00
N VAL A 66 -2.27 -14.65 17.47
CA VAL A 66 -3.42 -15.24 18.15
C VAL A 66 -4.08 -16.23 17.21
N ASP A 67 -4.27 -17.47 17.69
CA ASP A 67 -5.02 -18.46 16.95
C ASP A 67 -6.46 -17.99 16.75
N THR A 68 -6.96 -18.14 15.53
CA THR A 68 -8.36 -17.83 15.20
C THR A 68 -9.16 -19.12 15.33
N PRO A 69 -9.81 -19.40 16.49
CA PRO A 69 -10.53 -20.65 16.63
C PRO A 69 -11.78 -20.65 15.72
N SER A 70 -11.93 -21.68 14.93
CA SER A 70 -13.18 -21.94 14.20
C SER A 70 -14.31 -22.19 15.20
N GLY A 71 -15.40 -21.41 15.12
CA GLY A 71 -16.61 -21.64 15.88
C GLY A 71 -16.69 -20.93 17.23
N VAL A 72 -15.83 -20.00 17.54
CA VAL A 72 -15.90 -19.18 18.77
C VAL A 72 -16.87 -18.01 18.59
N ASP A 73 -17.60 -17.68 19.66
CA ASP A 73 -18.36 -16.43 19.77
C ASP A 73 -17.40 -15.22 19.68
N VAL A 74 -17.23 -14.74 18.45
CA VAL A 74 -16.32 -13.63 18.12
C VAL A 74 -16.69 -12.32 18.83
N SER A 75 -17.94 -12.19 19.35
CA SER A 75 -18.35 -11.04 20.14
C SER A 75 -17.55 -10.91 21.45
N ARG A 76 -17.01 -12.01 21.95
CA ARG A 76 -16.15 -12.06 23.13
C ARG A 76 -14.67 -11.80 22.81
N LEU A 77 -14.27 -11.90 21.54
CA LEU A 77 -12.86 -11.78 21.10
C LEU A 77 -12.44 -10.33 20.82
N ARG A 78 -13.31 -9.35 21.04
CA ARG A 78 -13.03 -7.91 20.80
C ARG A 78 -11.80 -7.36 21.53
N ARG A 79 -11.14 -8.11 22.40
CA ARG A 79 -10.03 -7.66 23.25
C ARG A 79 -8.98 -8.74 23.51
N ILE A 80 -8.69 -9.62 22.55
CA ILE A 80 -7.51 -10.46 22.73
C ILE A 80 -6.27 -9.71 22.17
N GLU A 81 -5.89 -8.67 22.90
CA GLU A 81 -4.49 -8.26 22.95
C GLU A 81 -3.84 -9.20 23.96
N LYS A 82 -2.93 -10.06 23.52
CA LYS A 82 -2.05 -10.74 24.46
C LYS A 82 -1.25 -9.67 25.19
N ASP A 83 -1.25 -9.68 26.50
CA ASP A 83 -0.51 -8.75 27.34
C ASP A 83 0.92 -8.58 26.79
N GLY A 84 1.23 -7.39 26.24
CA GLY A 84 2.55 -7.01 25.77
C GLY A 84 2.99 -7.49 24.39
N ALA A 85 2.20 -8.25 23.64
CA ALA A 85 2.51 -8.61 22.24
C ALA A 85 1.67 -7.77 21.28
N ALA A 86 2.32 -7.07 20.34
CA ALA A 86 1.61 -6.41 19.26
C ALA A 86 0.84 -7.43 18.41
N PRO A 87 -0.40 -7.12 17.94
CA PRO A 87 -1.10 -7.94 16.97
C PRO A 87 -0.24 -8.12 15.71
N PHE A 88 -0.11 -9.36 15.24
CA PHE A 88 0.89 -9.66 14.23
C PHE A 88 0.39 -10.72 13.26
N LEU A 89 -0.11 -10.28 12.10
CA LEU A 89 -0.34 -11.12 10.94
C LEU A 89 0.88 -11.01 10.03
N VAL A 90 1.53 -12.13 9.71
CA VAL A 90 2.59 -12.20 8.70
C VAL A 90 2.14 -13.09 7.56
N LEU A 91 2.17 -12.57 6.33
CA LEU A 91 2.01 -13.36 5.13
C LEU A 91 3.36 -13.88 4.66
N ARG A 92 3.40 -15.15 4.25
CA ARG A 92 4.53 -15.73 3.51
C ARG A 92 4.07 -16.13 2.12
N CYS A 93 4.86 -15.79 1.13
CA CYS A 93 4.70 -16.29 -0.23
C CYS A 93 5.93 -17.13 -0.57
N ASN A 94 5.73 -18.37 -1.00
CA ASN A 94 6.81 -19.31 -1.34
C ASN A 94 7.86 -19.42 -0.23
N GLY A 95 7.42 -19.48 1.03
CA GLY A 95 8.27 -19.56 2.21
C GLY A 95 8.88 -18.25 2.70
N VAL A 96 8.80 -17.16 1.93
CA VAL A 96 9.38 -15.84 2.27
C VAL A 96 8.34 -14.94 2.91
N ARG A 97 8.69 -14.30 4.05
CA ARG A 97 7.85 -13.26 4.66
C ARG A 97 7.69 -12.08 3.71
N ILE A 98 6.46 -11.64 3.50
CA ILE A 98 6.12 -10.48 2.67
C ILE A 98 5.76 -9.32 3.57
N PHE A 99 6.57 -8.26 3.55
CA PHE A 99 6.24 -7.02 4.22
C PHE A 99 5.18 -6.29 3.37
N CYS A 100 3.91 -6.43 3.78
CA CYS A 100 2.78 -5.90 3.01
C CYS A 100 2.75 -4.38 3.08
N ARG A 101 2.76 -3.73 1.92
CA ARG A 101 2.63 -2.28 1.76
C ARG A 101 1.65 -2.01 0.63
N GLY A 102 0.73 -1.10 0.86
CA GLY A 102 -0.28 -0.81 -0.13
C GLY A 102 -1.37 0.11 0.37
N GLY A 103 -2.59 -0.09 -0.13
CA GLY A 103 -3.70 0.74 0.29
C GLY A 103 -5.06 0.12 0.03
N ASN A 104 -6.07 0.78 0.57
CA ASN A 104 -7.45 0.42 0.36
C ASN A 104 -7.91 0.92 -1.00
N TRP A 105 -8.61 0.05 -1.70
CA TRP A 105 -9.22 0.27 -3.00
C TRP A 105 -10.74 0.33 -2.82
N GLY A 106 -11.33 1.46 -3.15
CA GLY A 106 -12.76 1.61 -3.24
C GLY A 106 -13.24 1.37 -4.68
N MET A 107 -14.49 1.68 -4.94
CA MET A 107 -15.08 1.60 -6.26
C MET A 107 -14.45 2.64 -7.20
N ASP A 108 -13.91 2.21 -8.34
CA ASP A 108 -13.27 3.10 -9.30
C ASP A 108 -14.23 4.13 -9.93
N ASP A 109 -15.46 3.68 -10.25
CA ASP A 109 -16.47 4.50 -10.91
C ASP A 109 -17.86 4.14 -10.38
N GLY A 110 -18.60 5.11 -9.87
CA GLY A 110 -19.96 4.91 -9.37
C GLY A 110 -20.92 4.26 -10.37
N MET A 111 -20.66 4.36 -11.66
CA MET A 111 -21.41 3.69 -12.71
C MET A 111 -20.82 2.31 -13.08
N LYS A 112 -19.74 1.90 -12.44
CA LYS A 112 -19.02 0.62 -12.70
C LYS A 112 -18.68 0.41 -14.19
N ARG A 113 -18.23 1.45 -14.86
CA ARG A 113 -17.75 1.39 -16.25
C ARG A 113 -16.34 0.85 -16.30
N VAL A 114 -16.22 -0.46 -16.18
CA VAL A 114 -14.93 -1.14 -16.04
C VAL A 114 -14.34 -1.45 -17.42
N SER A 115 -13.15 -0.94 -17.69
CA SER A 115 -12.34 -1.33 -18.85
C SER A 115 -10.86 -1.37 -18.46
N ARG A 116 -10.06 -2.10 -19.23
CA ARG A 116 -8.60 -2.17 -19.00
C ARG A 116 -7.96 -0.78 -19.14
N GLU A 117 -8.37 0.00 -20.14
CA GLU A 117 -7.84 1.35 -20.38
C GLU A 117 -8.08 2.28 -19.19
N ARG A 118 -9.19 2.08 -18.46
CA ARG A 118 -9.51 2.85 -17.26
C ARG A 118 -8.76 2.35 -16.03
N LEU A 119 -8.73 1.03 -15.79
CA LEU A 119 -8.20 0.49 -14.55
C LEU A 119 -6.67 0.34 -14.55
N GLU A 120 -6.08 -0.13 -15.65
CA GLU A 120 -4.65 -0.49 -15.70
C GLU A 120 -3.70 0.64 -15.28
N PRO A 121 -3.94 1.92 -15.63
CA PRO A 121 -3.09 3.02 -15.15
C PRO A 121 -2.96 3.06 -13.62
N ALA A 122 -4.05 2.80 -12.87
CA ALA A 122 -4.04 2.77 -11.43
C ALA A 122 -3.17 1.62 -10.88
N PHE A 123 -3.29 0.41 -11.46
CA PHE A 123 -2.46 -0.74 -11.06
C PHE A 123 -0.98 -0.52 -11.35
N ARG A 124 -0.67 0.11 -12.49
CA ARG A 124 0.69 0.51 -12.83
C ARG A 124 1.25 1.50 -11.80
N LEU A 125 0.47 2.52 -11.40
CA LEU A 125 0.88 3.48 -10.38
C LEU A 125 1.13 2.79 -9.04
N HIS A 126 0.25 1.90 -8.58
CA HIS A 126 0.45 1.12 -7.35
C HIS A 126 1.76 0.30 -7.41
N ARG A 127 2.04 -0.35 -8.54
CA ARG A 127 3.30 -1.07 -8.74
C ARG A 127 4.50 -0.14 -8.68
N GLU A 128 4.43 1.03 -9.31
CA GLU A 128 5.50 2.03 -9.33
C GLU A 128 5.75 2.68 -7.97
N GLU A 129 4.74 2.76 -7.10
CA GLU A 129 4.87 3.15 -5.70
C GLU A 129 5.62 2.09 -4.87
N GLY A 130 5.81 0.89 -5.40
CA GLY A 130 6.39 -0.24 -4.68
C GLY A 130 5.38 -0.95 -3.79
N PHE A 131 4.09 -0.75 -4.01
CA PHE A 131 3.02 -1.48 -3.33
C PHE A 131 2.97 -2.93 -3.81
N ASN A 132 2.61 -3.82 -2.90
CA ASN A 132 2.47 -5.26 -3.14
C ASN A 132 1.15 -5.84 -2.63
N MET A 133 0.25 -5.00 -2.10
CA MET A 133 -1.06 -5.41 -1.65
C MET A 133 -2.08 -4.30 -1.85
N VAL A 134 -3.30 -4.69 -2.20
CA VAL A 134 -4.49 -3.83 -2.18
C VAL A 134 -5.58 -4.51 -1.36
N ARG A 135 -6.34 -3.73 -0.61
CA ARG A 135 -7.54 -4.21 0.04
C ARG A 135 -8.75 -3.77 -0.78
N ASN A 136 -9.47 -4.74 -1.33
CA ASN A 136 -10.78 -4.53 -1.94
C ASN A 136 -11.79 -4.24 -0.81
N TRP A 137 -11.82 -2.96 -0.40
CA TRP A 137 -12.60 -2.51 0.75
C TRP A 137 -14.08 -2.76 0.51
N THR A 138 -14.73 -3.38 1.49
CA THR A 138 -16.13 -3.83 1.45
C THR A 138 -16.53 -4.63 0.20
N GLY A 139 -15.55 -5.21 -0.50
CA GLY A 139 -15.78 -6.06 -1.67
C GLY A 139 -16.39 -5.35 -2.87
N GLU A 140 -16.18 -4.05 -3.01
CA GLU A 140 -16.84 -3.24 -4.04
C GLU A 140 -16.39 -3.57 -5.47
N SER A 141 -15.14 -3.98 -5.66
CA SER A 141 -14.66 -4.48 -6.95
C SER A 141 -15.01 -5.96 -7.10
N THR A 142 -15.94 -6.23 -8.00
CA THR A 142 -16.48 -7.58 -8.28
C THR A 142 -16.21 -8.04 -9.72
N GLU A 143 -15.47 -7.24 -10.48
CA GLU A 143 -15.09 -7.50 -11.85
C GLU A 143 -13.85 -8.38 -11.95
N GLU A 144 -13.83 -9.32 -12.88
CA GLU A 144 -12.70 -10.22 -13.17
C GLU A 144 -11.41 -9.46 -13.49
N LEU A 145 -11.54 -8.33 -14.16
CA LEU A 145 -10.42 -7.51 -14.59
C LEU A 145 -9.62 -6.97 -13.39
N PHE A 146 -10.27 -6.62 -12.26
CA PHE A 146 -9.57 -6.19 -11.06
C PHE A 146 -8.56 -7.24 -10.58
N TYR A 147 -8.99 -8.49 -10.43
CA TYR A 147 -8.14 -9.59 -9.98
C TYR A 147 -7.09 -9.96 -11.02
N THR A 148 -7.46 -9.94 -12.30
CA THR A 148 -6.51 -10.17 -13.41
C THR A 148 -5.37 -9.16 -13.38
N LEU A 149 -5.67 -7.89 -13.16
CA LEU A 149 -4.64 -6.85 -13.03
C LEU A 149 -3.83 -7.02 -11.74
N CYS A 150 -4.43 -7.41 -10.64
CA CYS A 150 -3.68 -7.76 -9.43
C CYS A 150 -2.67 -8.89 -9.68
N ASP A 151 -3.06 -9.91 -10.43
CA ASP A 151 -2.17 -11.01 -10.81
C ASP A 151 -1.00 -10.52 -11.68
N GLU A 152 -1.29 -9.68 -12.66
CA GLU A 152 -0.30 -9.16 -13.62
C GLU A 152 0.70 -8.17 -12.99
N TYR A 153 0.21 -7.36 -12.05
CA TYR A 153 1.02 -6.32 -11.39
C TYR A 153 1.63 -6.77 -10.05
N GLY A 154 1.31 -7.98 -9.59
CA GLY A 154 1.86 -8.54 -8.36
C GLY A 154 1.29 -7.90 -7.09
N LEU A 155 0.03 -7.51 -7.11
CA LEU A 155 -0.66 -6.94 -5.96
C LEU A 155 -1.46 -8.02 -5.24
N LEU A 156 -1.04 -8.43 -4.05
CA LEU A 156 -1.84 -9.30 -3.20
C LEU A 156 -3.19 -8.64 -2.89
N VAL A 157 -4.25 -9.43 -2.84
CA VAL A 157 -5.60 -8.94 -2.57
C VAL A 157 -6.05 -9.38 -1.18
N TRP A 158 -6.37 -8.41 -0.34
CA TRP A 158 -7.22 -8.58 0.83
C TRP A 158 -8.65 -8.31 0.38
N ASN A 159 -9.50 -9.32 0.34
CA ASN A 159 -10.86 -9.18 -0.16
C ASN A 159 -11.88 -9.16 0.97
N ASP A 160 -12.56 -8.03 1.15
CA ASP A 160 -13.73 -7.97 2.03
C ASP A 160 -14.96 -8.54 1.32
N PHE A 161 -15.95 -9.01 2.12
CA PHE A 161 -17.32 -9.14 1.68
C PHE A 161 -18.08 -7.82 1.90
N TRP A 162 -19.35 -7.75 1.52
CA TRP A 162 -20.14 -6.52 1.36
C TRP A 162 -20.70 -5.94 2.67
N LEU A 163 -19.93 -6.02 3.75
CA LEU A 163 -20.32 -5.47 5.05
C LEU A 163 -19.38 -4.34 5.45
N SER A 164 -19.93 -3.13 5.58
CA SER A 164 -19.22 -1.94 6.01
C SER A 164 -19.03 -1.90 7.54
N THR A 165 -18.59 -0.78 8.08
CA THR A 165 -18.27 -0.58 9.49
C THR A 165 -19.45 -0.96 10.40
N GLU A 166 -19.16 -1.70 11.45
CA GLU A 166 -20.14 -2.09 12.45
C GLU A 166 -20.83 -0.85 13.05
N GLY A 167 -22.15 -0.83 13.01
CA GLY A 167 -22.96 0.29 13.47
C GLY A 167 -23.35 1.32 12.39
N TYR A 168 -22.70 1.34 11.24
CA TYR A 168 -23.05 2.26 10.15
C TYR A 168 -24.05 1.66 9.17
N ASN A 169 -24.02 0.36 8.95
CA ASN A 169 -24.96 -0.31 8.07
C ASN A 169 -25.73 -1.39 8.82
N GLN A 170 -26.89 -1.70 8.27
CA GLN A 170 -27.76 -2.74 8.77
C GLN A 170 -27.11 -4.12 8.65
N ASN A 171 -27.62 -5.07 9.40
CA ASN A 171 -27.32 -6.46 9.19
C ASN A 171 -27.85 -6.90 7.83
N VAL A 172 -27.34 -8.02 7.36
CA VAL A 172 -27.81 -8.64 6.11
C VAL A 172 -29.31 -8.94 6.19
N ASN A 173 -30.09 -8.44 5.25
CA ASN A 173 -31.54 -8.65 5.22
C ASN A 173 -31.92 -10.09 4.83
N ASP A 174 -31.11 -10.72 3.98
CA ASP A 174 -31.28 -12.08 3.50
C ASP A 174 -29.94 -12.81 3.55
N GLU A 175 -29.71 -13.53 4.66
CA GLU A 175 -28.46 -14.28 4.86
C GLU A 175 -28.30 -15.44 3.85
N GLU A 176 -29.38 -16.05 3.36
CA GLU A 176 -29.29 -17.14 2.37
C GLU A 176 -28.80 -16.59 1.02
N LEU A 177 -29.35 -15.47 0.57
CA LEU A 177 -28.91 -14.81 -0.65
C LEU A 177 -27.46 -14.32 -0.51
N PHE A 178 -27.10 -13.74 0.66
CA PHE A 178 -25.73 -13.33 0.93
C PHE A 178 -24.75 -14.50 0.84
N MET A 179 -25.08 -15.64 1.47
CA MET A 179 -24.24 -16.84 1.44
C MET A 179 -24.15 -17.46 0.04
N ALA A 180 -25.22 -17.38 -0.75
CA ALA A 180 -25.18 -17.82 -2.15
C ALA A 180 -24.21 -16.96 -2.96
N ASN A 181 -24.32 -15.64 -2.86
CA ASN A 181 -23.40 -14.71 -3.52
C ASN A 181 -21.95 -14.87 -3.04
N ALA A 182 -21.74 -15.04 -1.73
CA ALA A 182 -20.40 -15.27 -1.18
C ALA A 182 -19.76 -16.54 -1.74
N ARG A 183 -20.54 -17.61 -1.89
CA ARG A 183 -20.08 -18.89 -2.48
C ARG A 183 -19.63 -18.69 -3.93
N GLU A 184 -20.43 -18.02 -4.74
CA GLU A 184 -20.11 -17.78 -6.14
C GLU A 184 -18.88 -16.84 -6.28
N THR A 185 -18.75 -15.84 -5.43
CA THR A 185 -17.58 -14.97 -5.36
C THR A 185 -16.31 -15.75 -5.05
N VAL A 186 -16.34 -16.61 -4.03
CA VAL A 186 -15.19 -17.45 -3.67
C VAL A 186 -14.81 -18.37 -4.82
N ARG A 187 -15.78 -19.07 -5.41
CA ARG A 187 -15.55 -19.98 -6.54
C ARG A 187 -14.96 -19.29 -7.74
N ARG A 188 -15.44 -18.08 -8.02
CA ARG A 188 -14.99 -17.27 -9.16
C ARG A 188 -13.55 -16.81 -9.00
N PHE A 189 -13.17 -16.32 -7.81
CA PHE A 189 -11.88 -15.63 -7.63
C PHE A 189 -10.79 -16.45 -6.95
N ARG A 190 -11.10 -17.61 -6.36
CA ARG A 190 -10.11 -18.44 -5.64
C ARG A 190 -8.92 -18.93 -6.49
N ASN A 191 -8.98 -18.88 -7.82
CA ASN A 191 -7.89 -19.29 -8.70
C ASN A 191 -6.85 -18.16 -8.92
N HIS A 192 -7.16 -16.91 -8.57
CA HIS A 192 -6.22 -15.82 -8.72
C HIS A 192 -5.06 -15.97 -7.74
N PRO A 193 -3.80 -15.99 -8.21
CA PRO A 193 -2.64 -16.08 -7.31
C PRO A 193 -2.49 -14.86 -6.41
N SER A 194 -2.99 -13.71 -6.81
CA SER A 194 -2.98 -12.47 -6.03
C SER A 194 -3.87 -12.55 -4.79
N LEU A 195 -4.97 -13.30 -4.83
CA LEU A 195 -5.89 -13.38 -3.69
C LEU A 195 -5.22 -14.02 -2.48
N ALA A 196 -5.20 -13.30 -1.35
CA ALA A 196 -4.47 -13.70 -0.15
C ALA A 196 -5.34 -13.82 1.10
N VAL A 197 -6.31 -12.92 1.31
CA VAL A 197 -7.11 -12.88 2.53
C VAL A 197 -8.58 -12.69 2.19
N TRP A 198 -9.44 -13.42 2.89
CA TRP A 198 -10.88 -13.20 2.93
C TRP A 198 -11.27 -12.54 4.24
N CYS A 199 -12.14 -11.52 4.21
CA CYS A 199 -12.62 -10.82 5.40
C CYS A 199 -14.12 -10.56 5.30
N PRO A 200 -14.93 -10.87 6.33
CA PRO A 200 -16.39 -10.75 6.24
C PRO A 200 -16.86 -9.31 6.29
N ARG A 201 -16.13 -8.44 7.01
CA ARG A 201 -16.63 -7.12 7.37
C ARG A 201 -15.53 -6.11 7.60
N ASN A 202 -15.78 -4.86 7.20
CA ASN A 202 -14.97 -3.73 7.62
C ASN A 202 -15.22 -3.39 9.10
N GLU A 203 -14.13 -3.17 9.85
CA GLU A 203 -14.10 -2.65 11.22
C GLU A 203 -15.11 -3.26 12.20
N GLY A 204 -15.23 -4.56 12.19
CA GLY A 204 -16.12 -5.30 13.08
C GLY A 204 -16.26 -6.75 12.62
N TYR A 205 -17.19 -7.46 13.22
CA TYR A 205 -17.49 -8.85 12.91
C TYR A 205 -18.83 -8.95 12.18
N ALA A 206 -18.99 -9.97 11.34
CA ALA A 206 -20.30 -10.35 10.86
C ALA A 206 -21.23 -10.75 12.02
N THR A 207 -22.53 -10.94 11.77
CA THR A 207 -23.45 -11.36 12.82
C THR A 207 -23.06 -12.74 13.36
N PRO A 208 -23.42 -13.07 14.61
CA PRO A 208 -23.14 -14.40 15.18
C PRO A 208 -23.73 -15.58 14.38
N THR A 209 -24.74 -15.33 13.55
CA THR A 209 -25.34 -16.32 12.65
C THR A 209 -24.57 -16.45 11.34
N LEU A 210 -24.05 -15.35 10.81
CA LEU A 210 -23.39 -15.29 9.51
C LEU A 210 -21.90 -15.66 9.61
N GLU A 211 -21.20 -15.22 10.67
CA GLU A 211 -19.74 -15.40 10.82
C GLU A 211 -19.29 -16.86 10.72
N PRO A 212 -19.85 -17.83 11.46
CA PRO A 212 -19.42 -19.22 11.37
C PRO A 212 -19.76 -19.84 10.01
N ARG A 213 -20.83 -19.38 9.35
CA ARG A 213 -21.21 -19.86 8.02
C ARG A 213 -20.21 -19.40 6.94
N LEU A 214 -19.74 -18.16 7.02
CA LEU A 214 -18.70 -17.63 6.13
C LEU A 214 -17.37 -18.35 6.34
N ALA A 215 -16.94 -18.50 7.59
CA ALA A 215 -15.71 -19.23 7.89
C ALA A 215 -15.73 -20.67 7.34
N ALA A 216 -16.85 -21.39 7.55
CA ALA A 216 -17.06 -22.74 7.01
C ALA A 216 -17.11 -22.76 5.47
N LEU A 217 -17.71 -21.73 4.86
CA LEU A 217 -17.76 -21.60 3.40
C LEU A 217 -16.34 -21.45 2.82
N ILE A 218 -15.53 -20.55 3.37
CA ILE A 218 -14.16 -20.32 2.91
C ILE A 218 -13.32 -21.60 3.09
N ALA A 219 -13.41 -22.25 4.24
CA ALA A 219 -12.69 -23.51 4.49
C ALA A 219 -13.05 -24.61 3.49
N ARG A 220 -14.32 -24.69 3.06
CA ARG A 220 -14.80 -25.69 2.12
C ARG A 220 -14.50 -25.34 0.65
N GLU A 221 -14.74 -24.10 0.25
CA GLU A 221 -14.69 -23.70 -1.16
C GLU A 221 -13.28 -23.24 -1.60
N ASP A 222 -12.49 -22.70 -0.70
CA ASP A 222 -11.10 -22.29 -0.95
C ASP A 222 -10.10 -23.18 -0.18
N GLY A 223 -10.17 -23.20 1.14
CA GLY A 223 -9.35 -24.04 2.01
C GLY A 223 -7.85 -23.70 2.07
N THR A 224 -7.39 -22.67 1.34
CA THR A 224 -5.97 -22.32 1.22
C THR A 224 -5.64 -20.90 1.67
N ARG A 225 -6.59 -19.97 1.68
CA ARG A 225 -6.39 -18.59 2.09
C ARG A 225 -6.84 -18.37 3.52
N PHE A 226 -6.17 -17.41 4.16
CA PHE A 226 -6.53 -16.97 5.49
C PHE A 226 -7.91 -16.30 5.47
N TYR A 227 -8.75 -16.70 6.41
CA TYR A 227 -9.98 -15.99 6.74
C TYR A 227 -9.75 -15.14 7.96
N SER A 228 -9.69 -13.83 7.79
CA SER A 228 -9.63 -12.87 8.88
C SER A 228 -11.05 -12.51 9.30
N PRO A 229 -11.50 -12.78 10.54
CA PRO A 229 -12.89 -12.56 10.94
C PRO A 229 -13.26 -11.07 11.04
N ASN A 230 -12.31 -10.19 10.90
CA ASN A 230 -12.49 -8.73 10.94
C ASN A 230 -11.27 -8.02 10.31
N SER A 231 -11.32 -6.68 10.21
CA SER A 231 -10.23 -5.86 9.65
C SER A 231 -9.46 -5.02 10.67
N ARG A 232 -9.71 -5.15 11.99
CA ARG A 232 -9.03 -4.28 13.00
C ARG A 232 -8.78 -4.91 14.37
N TYR A 233 -8.99 -6.21 14.53
CA TYR A 233 -8.83 -6.90 15.81
C TYR A 233 -8.00 -8.17 15.67
N MET A 234 -7.69 -8.82 16.78
CA MET A 234 -6.95 -10.07 16.88
C MET A 234 -5.51 -9.95 16.35
N ASN A 235 -5.21 -10.44 15.17
CA ASN A 235 -3.90 -10.40 14.55
C ASN A 235 -3.59 -9.05 13.86
N LEU A 236 -4.48 -8.07 14.00
CA LEU A 236 -4.42 -6.77 13.37
C LEU A 236 -4.44 -5.67 14.44
N ARG A 237 -3.80 -4.56 14.16
CA ARG A 237 -3.95 -3.37 14.99
C ARG A 237 -5.28 -2.66 14.69
N THR A 238 -5.75 -1.87 15.65
CA THR A 238 -6.87 -0.94 15.43
C THR A 238 -6.56 0.03 14.30
N SER A 239 -7.52 0.25 13.39
CA SER A 239 -7.39 1.15 12.24
C SER A 239 -7.11 2.61 12.61
N GLY A 240 -6.60 3.39 11.66
CA GLY A 240 -6.29 4.82 11.79
C GLY A 240 -4.91 5.11 12.39
N PRO A 241 -4.59 6.39 12.65
CA PRO A 241 -5.44 7.57 12.41
C PRO A 241 -5.68 7.84 10.90
N TRP A 242 -6.68 8.70 10.61
CA TRP A 242 -7.05 9.08 9.23
C TRP A 242 -6.96 10.60 8.99
N HIS A 243 -6.30 11.32 9.88
CA HIS A 243 -6.12 12.77 9.86
C HIS A 243 -4.63 13.13 9.81
N TYR A 244 -4.34 14.38 9.52
CA TYR A 244 -2.99 14.90 9.51
C TYR A 244 -2.37 14.91 10.91
N LEU A 245 -1.17 14.35 11.03
CA LEU A 245 -0.36 14.44 12.24
C LEU A 245 0.70 15.53 12.06
N ALA A 246 0.60 16.59 12.85
CA ALA A 246 1.52 17.70 12.79
C ALA A 246 2.96 17.30 13.15
N ASP A 247 3.14 16.30 14.02
CA ASP A 247 4.44 15.70 14.33
C ASP A 247 4.54 14.29 13.74
N GLU A 248 5.31 14.15 12.67
CA GLU A 248 5.56 12.87 12.00
C GLU A 248 6.16 11.80 12.94
N SER A 249 6.81 12.21 14.02
CA SER A 249 7.36 11.30 15.04
C SER A 249 6.27 10.45 15.69
N GLU A 250 5.03 10.92 15.70
CA GLU A 250 3.91 10.18 16.29
C GLU A 250 3.64 8.86 15.55
N TYR A 251 3.85 8.82 14.24
CA TYR A 251 3.76 7.55 13.49
C TYR A 251 4.74 6.51 14.03
N PHE A 252 5.97 6.91 14.34
CA PHE A 252 7.03 6.03 14.85
C PHE A 252 6.83 5.65 16.32
N LEU A 253 6.40 6.59 17.14
CA LEU A 253 6.31 6.42 18.59
C LEU A 253 5.03 5.72 19.04
N ARG A 254 3.90 5.99 18.36
CA ARG A 254 2.57 5.59 18.83
C ARG A 254 1.82 4.64 17.90
N HIS A 255 2.08 4.72 16.58
CA HIS A 255 1.20 4.06 15.61
C HIS A 255 1.84 2.84 14.92
N ALA A 256 3.17 2.80 14.75
CA ALA A 256 3.84 1.72 14.03
C ALA A 256 3.95 0.45 14.86
N PHE A 257 2.89 -0.36 14.85
CA PHE A 257 2.86 -1.72 15.39
C PHE A 257 1.85 -2.59 14.63
N GLY A 258 2.08 -3.89 14.61
CA GLY A 258 1.18 -4.86 14.01
C GLY A 258 1.05 -4.78 12.49
N PHE A 259 -0.03 -5.37 12.01
CA PHE A 259 -0.53 -5.23 10.64
C PHE A 259 -1.68 -4.21 10.66
N SER A 260 -1.51 -3.09 9.96
CA SER A 260 -2.54 -2.06 9.84
C SER A 260 -3.28 -2.20 8.52
N THR A 261 -4.58 -2.40 8.58
CA THR A 261 -5.43 -2.41 7.38
C THR A 261 -5.82 -1.02 6.90
N GLU A 262 -5.70 -0.02 7.79
CA GLU A 262 -6.02 1.37 7.47
C GLU A 262 -5.14 2.33 8.28
N LEU A 263 -4.47 3.22 7.58
CA LEU A 263 -3.70 4.34 8.13
C LEU A 263 -3.73 5.44 7.07
N GLY A 264 -4.19 6.65 7.40
CA GLY A 264 -4.37 7.66 6.37
C GLY A 264 -4.11 9.10 6.83
N THR A 265 -3.99 9.96 5.85
CA THR A 265 -3.93 11.40 5.99
C THR A 265 -4.55 12.02 4.74
N PRO A 266 -5.14 13.22 4.83
CA PRO A 266 -5.60 13.94 3.65
C PRO A 266 -4.48 14.11 2.62
N SER A 267 -4.86 14.31 1.36
CA SER A 267 -3.90 14.65 0.31
C SER A 267 -4.55 15.55 -0.74
N VAL A 268 -3.93 16.68 -1.00
CA VAL A 268 -4.43 17.66 -1.96
C VAL A 268 -3.75 17.44 -3.31
N PRO A 269 -4.50 17.37 -4.43
CA PRO A 269 -3.95 17.27 -5.78
C PRO A 269 -3.02 18.41 -6.17
N THR A 270 -2.33 18.27 -7.29
CA THR A 270 -1.58 19.37 -7.92
C THR A 270 -2.54 20.49 -8.38
N ALA A 271 -2.00 21.69 -8.57
CA ALA A 271 -2.80 22.81 -9.11
C ALA A 271 -3.37 22.48 -10.49
N GLU A 272 -2.65 21.70 -11.29
CA GLU A 272 -3.07 21.24 -12.60
C GLU A 272 -4.33 20.34 -12.52
N SER A 273 -4.35 19.39 -11.61
CA SER A 273 -5.52 18.55 -11.36
C SER A 273 -6.67 19.34 -10.77
N MET A 274 -6.39 20.22 -9.79
CA MET A 274 -7.43 21.07 -9.18
C MET A 274 -8.17 21.92 -10.21
N ARG A 275 -7.48 22.47 -11.22
CA ARG A 275 -8.07 23.25 -12.30
C ARG A 275 -9.04 22.48 -13.20
N LYS A 276 -8.98 21.13 -13.18
CA LYS A 276 -9.85 20.29 -14.00
C LYS A 276 -11.25 20.12 -13.41
N PHE A 277 -11.39 20.29 -12.10
CA PHE A 277 -12.67 20.07 -11.42
C PHE A 277 -13.15 21.24 -10.55
N ILE A 278 -12.28 22.18 -10.16
CA ILE A 278 -12.69 23.40 -9.47
C ILE A 278 -12.93 24.50 -10.52
N PRO A 279 -14.15 25.08 -10.62
CA PRO A 279 -14.45 26.19 -11.50
C PRO A 279 -13.52 27.39 -11.27
N GLU A 280 -13.19 28.14 -12.31
CA GLU A 280 -12.21 29.21 -12.24
C GLU A 280 -12.54 30.26 -11.15
N ALA A 281 -13.81 30.63 -11.02
CA ALA A 281 -14.27 31.60 -10.01
C ALA A 281 -14.10 31.11 -8.57
N ASP A 282 -14.01 29.78 -8.35
CA ASP A 282 -13.98 29.15 -7.03
C ASP A 282 -12.58 28.65 -6.64
N ARG A 283 -11.57 28.83 -7.52
CA ARG A 283 -10.24 28.28 -7.32
C ARG A 283 -9.46 28.98 -6.23
N TRP A 284 -9.66 30.27 -6.02
CA TRP A 284 -8.98 31.05 -4.99
C TRP A 284 -9.71 32.36 -4.68
N PRO A 285 -9.84 32.74 -3.41
CA PRO A 285 -9.44 31.97 -2.21
C PRO A 285 -10.25 30.66 -2.09
N ILE A 286 -9.82 29.79 -1.15
CA ILE A 286 -10.54 28.52 -0.86
C ILE A 286 -12.03 28.82 -0.61
N SER A 287 -12.89 28.11 -1.30
CA SER A 287 -14.34 28.34 -1.37
C SER A 287 -15.12 27.09 -0.92
N ASP A 288 -16.44 27.21 -0.82
CA ASP A 288 -17.34 26.09 -0.52
C ASP A 288 -17.23 24.93 -1.53
N THR A 289 -16.83 25.24 -2.78
CA THR A 289 -16.58 24.23 -3.80
C THR A 289 -15.45 23.29 -3.40
N TRP A 290 -14.40 23.80 -2.75
CA TRP A 290 -13.32 22.96 -2.25
C TRP A 290 -13.82 21.99 -1.17
N TYR A 291 -14.65 22.48 -0.23
CA TYR A 291 -15.22 21.66 0.85
C TYR A 291 -16.18 20.59 0.33
N TYR A 292 -16.82 20.82 -0.82
CA TYR A 292 -17.61 19.79 -1.49
C TYR A 292 -16.76 18.59 -1.91
N HIS A 293 -15.49 18.81 -2.25
CA HIS A 293 -14.53 17.77 -2.62
C HIS A 293 -13.72 17.22 -1.44
N ASP A 294 -13.92 17.77 -0.23
CA ASP A 294 -13.25 17.39 1.02
C ASP A 294 -14.22 16.66 1.95
N LEU A 295 -14.34 15.34 1.76
CA LEU A 295 -15.38 14.52 2.40
C LEU A 295 -15.19 14.35 3.93
N HIS A 296 -13.97 14.54 4.45
CA HIS A 296 -13.64 14.32 5.86
C HIS A 296 -13.06 15.53 6.56
N PHE A 297 -13.27 16.72 5.98
CA PHE A 297 -12.85 17.99 6.57
C PHE A 297 -11.34 18.09 6.84
N GLY A 298 -10.52 17.40 6.04
CA GLY A 298 -9.06 17.42 6.13
C GLY A 298 -8.43 18.71 5.62
N LEU A 299 -9.15 19.46 4.78
CA LEU A 299 -8.68 20.72 4.21
C LEU A 299 -8.34 21.78 5.26
N PRO A 300 -9.13 22.02 6.33
CA PRO A 300 -8.75 22.94 7.40
C PRO A 300 -7.45 22.57 8.11
N GLU A 301 -7.20 21.27 8.33
CA GLU A 301 -5.94 20.79 8.92
C GLU A 301 -4.75 21.12 8.02
N TYR A 302 -4.90 20.92 6.71
CA TYR A 302 -3.87 21.24 5.73
C TYR A 302 -3.66 22.74 5.56
N CYS A 303 -4.71 23.57 5.59
CA CYS A 303 -4.58 25.02 5.61
C CYS A 303 -3.76 25.47 6.81
N GLY A 304 -4.11 24.98 8.01
CA GLY A 304 -3.35 25.27 9.23
C GLY A 304 -1.90 24.80 9.16
N ALA A 305 -1.65 23.61 8.59
CA ALA A 305 -0.31 23.09 8.39
C ALA A 305 0.51 23.96 7.39
N VAL A 306 -0.07 24.36 6.27
CA VAL A 306 0.59 25.25 5.30
C VAL A 306 0.98 26.57 5.96
N ASP A 307 0.05 27.20 6.70
CA ASP A 307 0.29 28.47 7.39
C ASP A 307 1.42 28.34 8.42
N ALA A 308 1.41 27.26 9.21
CA ALA A 308 2.40 27.02 10.26
C ALA A 308 3.79 26.67 9.72
N LEU A 309 3.86 25.84 8.67
CA LEU A 309 5.12 25.31 8.15
C LEU A 309 5.76 26.25 7.10
N TYR A 310 4.97 26.84 6.23
CA TYR A 310 5.46 27.53 5.02
C TYR A 310 4.95 28.97 4.91
N GLY A 311 4.14 29.45 5.86
CA GLY A 311 3.46 30.75 5.81
C GLY A 311 2.25 30.73 4.86
N LYS A 312 1.36 31.71 5.00
CA LYS A 312 0.11 31.82 4.25
C LYS A 312 0.32 31.64 2.76
N ALA A 313 -0.57 30.92 2.16
CA ALA A 313 -0.61 30.79 0.70
C ALA A 313 -1.31 32.00 0.08
N GLU A 314 -0.82 32.46 -1.09
CA GLU A 314 -1.28 33.66 -1.78
C GLU A 314 -2.12 33.31 -3.04
N SER A 315 -2.08 32.07 -3.49
CA SER A 315 -2.79 31.60 -4.69
C SER A 315 -2.99 30.08 -4.67
N LEU A 316 -3.83 29.55 -5.57
CA LEU A 316 -3.96 28.13 -5.81
C LEU A 316 -2.59 27.45 -6.03
N ASP A 317 -1.75 27.99 -6.89
CA ASP A 317 -0.44 27.43 -7.21
C ASP A 317 0.47 27.40 -6.00
N ASP A 318 0.48 28.48 -5.22
CA ASP A 318 1.28 28.56 -4.01
C ASP A 318 0.81 27.59 -2.94
N PHE A 319 -0.49 27.46 -2.72
CA PHE A 319 -1.08 26.50 -1.80
C PHE A 319 -0.75 25.08 -2.22
N CYS A 320 -1.06 24.71 -3.46
CA CYS A 320 -0.82 23.37 -3.98
C CYS A 320 0.68 23.02 -3.93
N ARG A 321 1.60 23.95 -4.24
CA ARG A 321 3.04 23.72 -4.16
C ARG A 321 3.50 23.44 -2.73
N LYS A 322 3.04 24.21 -1.75
CA LYS A 322 3.37 24.02 -0.32
C LYS A 322 2.81 22.69 0.20
N VAL A 323 1.58 22.39 -0.14
CA VAL A 323 0.91 21.17 0.32
C VAL A 323 1.53 19.90 -0.27
N GLN A 324 2.17 19.97 -1.46
CA GLN A 324 2.89 18.81 -1.99
C GLN A 324 4.04 18.33 -1.10
N LEU A 325 4.70 19.25 -0.38
CA LEU A 325 5.72 18.85 0.61
C LEU A 325 5.10 18.15 1.81
N ILE A 326 3.93 18.63 2.28
CA ILE A 326 3.17 17.97 3.36
C ILE A 326 2.71 16.57 2.92
N ASN A 327 2.12 16.46 1.74
CA ASN A 327 1.72 15.18 1.16
C ASN A 327 2.90 14.19 1.11
N TYR A 328 4.05 14.65 0.62
CA TYR A 328 5.26 13.83 0.49
C TYR A 328 5.76 13.34 1.86
N ASP A 329 5.95 14.27 2.79
CA ASP A 329 6.55 13.95 4.09
C ASP A 329 5.62 13.07 4.93
N SER A 330 4.30 13.35 4.96
CA SER A 330 3.33 12.55 5.71
C SER A 330 3.23 11.11 5.20
N HIS A 331 3.09 10.92 3.88
CA HIS A 331 2.97 9.58 3.31
C HIS A 331 4.27 8.78 3.43
N ARG A 332 5.43 9.44 3.25
CA ARG A 332 6.71 8.82 3.51
C ARG A 332 6.84 8.41 4.97
N ALA A 333 6.53 9.29 5.91
CA ALA A 333 6.65 9.03 7.35
C ALA A 333 5.76 7.87 7.83
N MET A 334 4.52 7.77 7.33
CA MET A 334 3.63 6.63 7.63
C MET A 334 4.30 5.30 7.30
N LEU A 335 4.85 5.18 6.09
CA LEU A 335 5.47 3.93 5.62
C LEU A 335 6.84 3.68 6.25
N GLU A 336 7.68 4.71 6.41
CA GLU A 336 8.98 4.61 7.08
C GLU A 336 8.84 4.20 8.55
N ALA A 337 7.77 4.63 9.23
CA ALA A 337 7.51 4.22 10.60
C ALA A 337 7.31 2.70 10.71
N TRP A 338 6.51 2.11 9.81
CA TRP A 338 6.37 0.65 9.74
C TRP A 338 7.65 -0.04 9.32
N ASN A 339 8.34 0.46 8.31
CA ASN A 339 9.63 -0.05 7.86
C ASN A 339 10.65 -0.13 9.01
N SER A 340 10.71 0.90 9.88
CA SER A 340 11.67 0.97 10.98
C SER A 340 11.58 -0.19 11.97
N ARG A 341 10.43 -0.84 12.02
CA ARG A 341 10.11 -1.93 12.96
C ARG A 341 9.77 -3.26 12.28
N MET A 342 10.13 -3.38 10.99
CA MET A 342 9.85 -4.57 10.17
C MET A 342 10.29 -5.85 10.89
N TRP A 343 9.38 -6.80 11.04
CA TRP A 343 9.50 -8.09 11.72
C TRP A 343 9.77 -8.04 13.24
N ASN A 344 10.03 -6.86 13.80
CA ASN A 344 10.10 -6.71 15.25
C ASN A 344 8.70 -6.53 15.85
N SER A 345 7.99 -5.50 15.40
CA SER A 345 6.63 -5.21 15.87
C SER A 345 5.66 -4.82 14.76
N THR A 346 6.09 -4.83 13.50
CA THR A 346 5.27 -4.52 12.32
C THR A 346 5.42 -5.60 11.25
N SER A 347 4.36 -5.83 10.48
CA SER A 347 4.34 -6.80 9.38
C SER A 347 3.66 -6.30 8.11
N GLY A 348 2.93 -5.20 8.19
CA GLY A 348 2.27 -4.61 7.02
C GLY A 348 1.47 -3.37 7.36
N VAL A 349 1.27 -2.53 6.35
CA VAL A 349 0.47 -1.31 6.42
C VAL A 349 -0.23 -1.05 5.08
N LEU A 350 -1.53 -0.83 5.16
CA LEU A 350 -2.36 -0.42 4.03
C LEU A 350 -2.88 0.99 4.29
N LEU A 351 -2.69 1.86 3.32
CA LEU A 351 -3.14 3.26 3.43
C LEU A 351 -4.66 3.36 3.25
N TRP A 352 -5.26 4.22 4.00
CA TRP A 352 -6.62 4.67 3.80
C TRP A 352 -6.60 6.05 3.16
N MET A 353 -6.82 6.18 1.85
CA MET A 353 -6.88 5.18 0.80
C MET A 353 -5.71 5.39 -0.16
N SER A 354 -5.54 4.50 -1.15
CA SER A 354 -4.55 4.70 -2.20
C SER A 354 -5.18 5.07 -3.55
N HIS A 355 -6.44 4.68 -3.78
CA HIS A 355 -7.13 4.86 -5.06
C HIS A 355 -8.31 5.84 -4.94
N PRO A 356 -8.29 6.97 -5.67
CA PRO A 356 -9.40 7.93 -5.70
C PRO A 356 -10.54 7.46 -6.60
N ALA A 357 -11.76 7.41 -6.07
CA ALA A 357 -12.94 7.06 -6.85
C ALA A 357 -13.51 8.23 -7.68
N TRP A 358 -13.18 9.47 -7.33
CA TRP A 358 -13.68 10.69 -7.94
C TRP A 358 -12.75 11.88 -7.68
N PRO A 359 -12.95 13.06 -8.30
CA PRO A 359 -12.15 14.25 -8.01
C PRO A 359 -12.28 14.67 -6.55
N SER A 360 -11.31 14.35 -5.70
CA SER A 360 -11.35 14.62 -4.25
C SER A 360 -10.05 15.19 -3.72
N LEU A 361 -10.08 15.70 -2.50
CA LEU A 361 -8.95 16.24 -1.73
C LEU A 361 -8.49 15.28 -0.63
N GLU A 362 -8.97 14.05 -0.65
CA GLU A 362 -8.86 13.09 0.44
C GLU A 362 -8.16 11.82 0.03
N TRP A 363 -7.41 11.27 0.97
CA TRP A 363 -6.96 9.88 1.05
C TRP A 363 -6.62 9.22 -0.29
N GLN A 364 -5.62 9.74 -0.96
CA GLN A 364 -5.21 9.25 -2.27
C GLN A 364 -3.71 9.43 -2.44
N THR A 365 -3.07 8.56 -3.20
CA THR A 365 -1.65 8.68 -3.51
C THR A 365 -1.41 9.35 -4.87
N TYR A 366 -2.40 9.36 -5.72
CA TYR A 366 -2.47 10.07 -7.00
C TYR A 366 -3.90 10.56 -7.22
N SER A 367 -4.09 11.54 -8.09
CA SER A 367 -5.39 12.14 -8.36
C SER A 367 -6.26 11.28 -9.28
N TRP A 368 -7.58 11.52 -9.28
CA TRP A 368 -8.57 10.80 -10.10
C TRP A 368 -8.26 10.78 -11.61
N ASP A 369 -7.49 11.77 -12.08
CA ASP A 369 -7.02 11.93 -13.45
C ASP A 369 -5.63 11.31 -13.68
N PHE A 370 -5.18 10.46 -12.74
CA PHE A 370 -3.88 9.78 -12.73
C PHE A 370 -2.66 10.71 -12.64
N GLU A 371 -2.85 11.99 -12.29
CA GLU A 371 -1.75 12.87 -12.00
C GLU A 371 -1.08 12.47 -10.68
N THR A 372 0.22 12.24 -10.70
CA THR A 372 0.99 11.90 -9.50
C THR A 372 1.38 13.16 -8.73
N HIS A 373 1.24 13.12 -7.42
CA HIS A 373 1.54 14.25 -6.55
C HIS A 373 2.42 13.83 -5.36
N GLY A 374 2.63 14.72 -4.38
CA GLY A 374 3.56 14.49 -3.27
C GLY A 374 3.38 13.16 -2.56
N SER A 375 2.12 12.72 -2.35
CA SER A 375 1.81 11.43 -1.70
C SER A 375 2.39 10.24 -2.44
N PHE A 376 2.22 10.20 -3.77
CA PHE A 376 2.79 9.14 -4.63
C PHE A 376 4.30 9.03 -4.45
N TYR A 377 5.00 10.16 -4.53
CA TYR A 377 6.45 10.17 -4.41
C TYR A 377 6.94 9.86 -2.99
N GLY A 378 6.17 10.23 -1.97
CA GLY A 378 6.42 9.85 -0.58
C GLY A 378 6.32 8.33 -0.38
N CYS A 379 5.24 7.71 -0.87
CA CYS A 379 5.03 6.26 -0.86
C CYS A 379 6.15 5.54 -1.64
N ARG A 380 6.40 5.95 -2.88
CA ARG A 380 7.45 5.37 -3.72
C ARG A 380 8.82 5.44 -3.05
N LYS A 381 9.13 6.55 -2.36
CA LYS A 381 10.39 6.69 -1.64
C LYS A 381 10.50 5.69 -0.50
N ALA A 382 9.52 5.63 0.39
CA ALA A 382 9.52 4.73 1.53
C ALA A 382 9.44 3.23 1.13
N CYS A 383 8.91 2.93 -0.05
CA CYS A 383 8.74 1.57 -0.57
C CYS A 383 9.89 1.08 -1.45
N GLU A 384 11.00 1.83 -1.58
CA GLU A 384 12.23 1.32 -2.25
C GLU A 384 12.62 -0.04 -1.65
N SER A 385 12.99 -1.01 -2.48
CA SER A 385 13.38 -2.34 -2.01
C SER A 385 14.68 -2.32 -1.18
N LEU A 386 15.57 -1.38 -1.49
CA LEU A 386 16.73 -1.01 -0.67
C LEU A 386 16.56 0.48 -0.33
N HIS A 387 16.25 0.76 0.92
CA HIS A 387 15.88 2.09 1.38
C HIS A 387 16.74 2.53 2.55
N VAL A 388 17.23 3.77 2.49
CA VAL A 388 17.88 4.43 3.63
C VAL A 388 16.94 5.47 4.22
N GLN A 389 16.66 5.36 5.52
CA GLN A 389 15.75 6.26 6.22
C GLN A 389 16.30 6.76 7.55
N MET A 390 15.70 7.80 8.10
CA MET A 390 16.01 8.34 9.40
C MET A 390 14.74 8.50 10.24
N ASN A 391 14.75 7.96 11.45
CA ASN A 391 13.67 8.21 12.40
C ASN A 391 13.67 9.70 12.82
N PRO A 392 12.52 10.37 12.76
CA PRO A 392 12.47 11.82 13.03
C PRO A 392 12.68 12.17 14.51
N HIS A 393 12.37 11.27 15.44
CA HIS A 393 12.40 11.54 16.89
C HIS A 393 13.77 11.34 17.54
N ASP A 394 14.61 10.44 17.03
CA ASP A 394 15.90 10.09 17.63
C ASP A 394 17.09 10.22 16.66
N GLY A 395 16.84 10.54 15.39
CA GLY A 395 17.87 10.65 14.37
C GLY A 395 18.55 9.34 13.99
N GLN A 396 18.00 8.19 14.41
CA GLN A 396 18.54 6.87 14.04
C GLN A 396 18.39 6.65 12.54
N VAL A 397 19.50 6.40 11.86
CA VAL A 397 19.55 6.05 10.43
C VAL A 397 19.53 4.54 10.27
N LEU A 398 18.61 4.07 9.45
CA LEU A 398 18.36 2.65 9.20
C LEU A 398 18.51 2.35 7.70
N VAL A 399 18.91 1.13 7.37
CA VAL A 399 18.80 0.57 6.03
C VAL A 399 17.76 -0.53 6.06
N VAL A 400 16.73 -0.38 5.24
CA VAL A 400 15.64 -1.35 5.06
C VAL A 400 15.90 -2.10 3.78
N ASN A 401 16.03 -3.42 3.87
CA ASN A 401 16.18 -4.31 2.73
C ASN A 401 14.98 -5.26 2.69
N THR A 402 14.12 -5.09 1.72
CA THR A 402 12.97 -6.01 1.50
C THR A 402 13.25 -7.04 0.43
N THR A 403 14.48 -7.09 -0.12
CA THR A 403 14.88 -8.13 -1.06
C THR A 403 15.19 -9.45 -0.34
N ARG A 404 15.24 -10.53 -1.10
CA ARG A 404 15.55 -11.88 -0.59
C ARG A 404 17.04 -12.12 -0.39
N ASP A 405 17.89 -11.18 -0.80
CA ASP A 405 19.35 -11.32 -0.80
C ASP A 405 19.98 -10.42 0.26
N ALA A 406 20.90 -10.97 1.03
CA ALA A 406 21.79 -10.19 1.86
C ALA A 406 22.86 -9.52 0.99
N LEU A 407 23.25 -8.30 1.34
CA LEU A 407 24.22 -7.51 0.61
C LEU A 407 25.41 -7.20 1.51
N THR A 408 26.60 -7.16 0.93
CA THR A 408 27.85 -6.86 1.64
C THR A 408 28.42 -5.52 1.22
N HIS A 409 29.26 -4.96 2.09
CA HIS A 409 30.00 -3.72 1.83
C HIS A 409 29.09 -2.51 1.51
N GLY A 410 28.02 -2.37 2.29
CA GLY A 410 27.15 -1.20 2.26
C GLY A 410 27.86 0.04 2.81
N ARG A 411 27.56 1.19 2.25
CA ARG A 411 28.05 2.49 2.78
C ARG A 411 26.91 3.48 2.87
N VAL A 412 26.67 4.00 4.06
CA VAL A 412 25.70 5.06 4.32
C VAL A 412 26.42 6.38 4.54
N ILE A 413 25.92 7.44 3.92
CA ILE A 413 26.42 8.80 4.03
C ILE A 413 25.26 9.70 4.43
N ALA A 414 25.44 10.49 5.49
CA ALA A 414 24.57 11.61 5.84
C ALA A 414 25.30 12.93 5.58
N THR A 415 24.69 13.79 4.80
CA THR A 415 25.24 15.14 4.51
C THR A 415 24.20 16.19 4.85
N TYR A 416 24.63 17.22 5.54
CA TYR A 416 23.78 18.31 6.03
C TYR A 416 24.01 19.57 5.21
N TYR A 417 22.91 20.22 4.80
CA TYR A 417 22.98 21.44 3.97
C TYR A 417 22.08 22.54 4.53
N THR A 418 22.48 23.78 4.35
CA THR A 418 21.55 24.91 4.45
C THR A 418 20.57 24.90 3.27
N PRO A 419 19.43 25.61 3.35
CA PRO A 419 18.53 25.77 2.20
C PRO A 419 19.22 26.28 0.93
N ALA A 420 20.22 27.16 1.10
CA ALA A 420 21.03 27.68 -0.01
C ALA A 420 22.10 26.69 -0.54
N GLY A 421 22.11 25.45 -0.09
CA GLY A 421 23.00 24.40 -0.59
C GLY A 421 24.43 24.40 0.01
N LYS A 422 24.71 25.25 1.00
CA LYS A 422 26.00 25.22 1.71
C LYS A 422 26.07 24.00 2.61
N ARG A 423 27.10 23.17 2.46
CA ARG A 423 27.33 22.00 3.31
C ARG A 423 27.70 22.41 4.73
N LEU A 424 26.98 21.89 5.71
CA LEU A 424 27.18 22.09 7.14
C LEU A 424 28.05 20.99 7.77
N GLY A 425 27.89 19.75 7.30
CA GLY A 425 28.59 18.61 7.84
C GLY A 425 28.39 17.35 7.00
N ARG A 426 29.11 16.29 7.36
CA ARG A 426 29.00 14.98 6.73
C ARG A 426 29.42 13.89 7.70
N GLN A 427 28.65 12.80 7.73
CA GLN A 427 29.00 11.55 8.43
C GLN A 427 29.02 10.39 7.40
N ARG A 428 29.74 9.33 7.75
CA ARG A 428 29.83 8.13 6.92
C ARG A 428 30.03 6.91 7.81
N VAL A 429 29.32 5.82 7.46
CA VAL A 429 29.53 4.50 8.05
C VAL A 429 29.62 3.44 6.95
N VAL A 430 30.35 2.38 7.21
CA VAL A 430 30.41 1.18 6.37
C VAL A 430 29.68 0.06 7.12
N LEU A 431 28.79 -0.62 6.42
CA LEU A 431 28.07 -1.78 6.90
C LEU A 431 28.71 -3.02 6.25
N GLU A 432 29.18 -3.94 7.06
CA GLU A 432 29.74 -5.19 6.56
C GLU A 432 28.68 -6.02 5.83
N GLU A 433 27.49 -6.05 6.43
CA GLU A 433 26.31 -6.75 5.89
C GLU A 433 25.06 -5.87 6.00
N ILE A 434 24.20 -5.95 5.00
CA ILE A 434 22.82 -5.51 4.99
C ILE A 434 21.97 -6.78 4.87
N ALA A 435 21.38 -7.21 5.97
CA ALA A 435 20.67 -8.48 6.04
C ALA A 435 19.49 -8.55 5.06
N ALA A 436 19.23 -9.73 4.51
CA ALA A 436 18.10 -9.98 3.61
C ALA A 436 16.77 -9.83 4.35
N ASN A 437 15.80 -9.19 3.72
CA ASN A 437 14.44 -9.02 4.25
C ASN A 437 14.44 -8.56 5.72
N ALA A 438 15.19 -7.50 6.01
CA ALA A 438 15.47 -7.04 7.37
C ALA A 438 15.78 -5.54 7.44
N VAL A 439 15.84 -5.03 8.66
CA VAL A 439 16.29 -3.68 9.00
C VAL A 439 17.68 -3.75 9.61
N THR A 440 18.63 -3.00 9.05
CA THR A 440 20.00 -2.89 9.55
C THR A 440 20.22 -1.48 10.11
N PRO A 441 20.47 -1.31 11.42
CA PRO A 441 20.88 -0.01 11.98
C PRO A 441 22.22 0.45 11.37
N ALA A 442 22.31 1.72 10.99
CA ALA A 442 23.51 2.27 10.38
C ALA A 442 24.26 3.23 11.32
N MET A 443 23.65 4.32 11.73
CA MET A 443 24.27 5.33 12.60
C MET A 443 23.21 6.24 13.22
N SER A 444 23.58 7.01 14.25
CA SER A 444 22.82 8.17 14.71
C SER A 444 23.29 9.40 13.95
N ALA A 445 22.36 10.15 13.35
CA ALA A 445 22.67 11.37 12.64
C ALA A 445 23.07 12.48 13.61
N ALA A 446 24.25 13.09 13.41
CA ALA A 446 24.67 14.28 14.17
C ALA A 446 23.96 15.52 13.59
N LEU A 447 22.70 15.70 13.98
CA LEU A 447 21.88 16.80 13.49
C LEU A 447 22.46 18.15 13.93
N PRO A 448 22.53 19.17 13.04
CA PRO A 448 23.01 20.50 13.40
C PRO A 448 22.15 21.11 14.51
N GLU A 449 22.78 21.52 15.59
CA GLU A 449 22.13 22.28 16.66
C GLU A 449 21.90 23.74 16.25
N ASN A 450 20.86 24.37 16.78
CA ASN A 450 20.57 25.80 16.65
C ASN A 450 20.54 26.30 15.19
N ARG A 451 19.86 25.55 14.30
CA ARG A 451 19.64 25.98 12.92
C ARG A 451 18.16 26.19 12.65
N ASP A 452 17.84 27.27 11.94
CA ASP A 452 16.47 27.62 11.60
C ASP A 452 15.84 26.55 10.67
N CYS A 453 16.51 26.26 9.55
CA CYS A 453 16.12 25.24 8.60
C CYS A 453 17.36 24.62 7.95
N TYR A 454 17.36 23.32 7.75
CA TYR A 454 18.42 22.58 7.05
C TYR A 454 17.89 21.32 6.39
N MET A 455 18.64 20.78 5.46
CA MET A 455 18.35 19.53 4.79
C MET A 455 19.34 18.44 5.24
N VAL A 456 18.82 17.25 5.53
CA VAL A 456 19.60 16.03 5.73
C VAL A 456 19.46 15.19 4.48
N ARG A 457 20.55 14.93 3.79
CA ARG A 457 20.60 13.98 2.67
C ARG A 457 21.25 12.69 3.12
N LEU A 458 20.52 11.60 3.02
CA LEU A 458 21.03 10.26 3.22
C LEU A 458 21.28 9.60 1.87
N GLU A 459 22.40 8.90 1.73
CA GLU A 459 22.76 8.15 0.53
C GLU A 459 23.23 6.75 0.94
N LEU A 460 22.66 5.72 0.30
CA LEU A 460 23.09 4.32 0.43
C LEU A 460 23.82 3.90 -0.84
N TYR A 461 25.02 3.36 -0.66
CA TYR A 461 25.82 2.74 -1.72
C TYR A 461 26.02 1.26 -1.44
N VAL A 462 25.89 0.43 -2.47
CA VAL A 462 26.20 -1.00 -2.45
C VAL A 462 27.01 -1.32 -3.71
N GLY A 463 28.12 -2.04 -3.56
CA GLY A 463 29.02 -2.36 -4.69
C GLY A 463 29.52 -1.10 -5.43
N GLY A 464 29.71 0.02 -4.73
CA GLY A 464 30.12 1.30 -5.31
C GLY A 464 29.03 2.09 -6.03
N ARG A 465 27.83 1.54 -6.22
CA ARG A 465 26.67 2.19 -6.87
C ARG A 465 25.76 2.79 -5.81
N ARG A 466 25.24 4.00 -6.04
CA ARG A 466 24.23 4.62 -5.20
C ARG A 466 22.88 3.97 -5.52
N VAL A 467 22.28 3.32 -4.50
CA VAL A 467 21.05 2.53 -4.64
C VAL A 467 19.84 3.21 -3.98
N SER A 468 20.05 4.11 -3.00
CA SER A 468 18.98 4.90 -2.39
C SER A 468 19.47 6.29 -2.01
N VAL A 469 18.59 7.27 -2.12
CA VAL A 469 18.79 8.65 -1.66
C VAL A 469 17.51 9.10 -0.96
N ASN A 470 17.62 9.69 0.23
CA ASN A 470 16.47 10.20 0.96
C ASN A 470 16.79 11.57 1.55
N ASP A 471 15.91 12.52 1.38
CA ASP A 471 16.11 13.91 1.81
C ASP A 471 15.06 14.29 2.87
N TYR A 472 15.50 14.88 3.97
CA TYR A 472 14.63 15.36 5.04
C TYR A 472 14.85 16.86 5.26
N LEU A 473 13.77 17.61 5.27
CA LEU A 473 13.77 18.99 5.75
C LEU A 473 13.63 18.98 7.28
N ARG A 474 14.46 19.73 7.96
CA ARG A 474 14.46 19.81 9.43
C ARG A 474 14.53 21.26 9.87
N SER A 475 13.75 21.57 10.89
CA SER A 475 13.79 22.83 11.64
C SER A 475 13.34 22.56 13.06
N PRO A 476 14.01 23.06 14.10
CA PRO A 476 13.61 22.86 15.49
C PRO A 476 12.16 23.28 15.78
N GLY A 477 11.73 24.41 15.21
CA GLY A 477 10.35 24.92 15.33
C GLY A 477 9.39 24.44 14.24
N ARG A 478 9.83 23.54 13.34
CA ARG A 478 9.07 23.15 12.13
C ARG A 478 8.69 24.37 11.24
N ASP A 479 9.45 25.45 11.31
CA ASP A 479 9.31 26.61 10.44
C ASP A 479 10.21 26.43 9.20
N PHE A 480 9.60 26.27 8.06
CA PHE A 480 10.26 26.12 6.75
C PHE A 480 10.07 27.36 5.86
N THR A 481 9.62 28.49 6.40
CA THR A 481 9.40 29.74 5.63
C THR A 481 10.65 30.22 4.92
N ALA A 482 11.85 29.85 5.41
CA ALA A 482 13.12 30.11 4.74
C ALA A 482 13.17 29.56 3.30
N LEU A 483 12.43 28.50 2.99
CA LEU A 483 12.36 27.93 1.65
C LEU A 483 11.67 28.87 0.64
N ASN A 484 10.80 29.77 1.08
CA ASN A 484 10.13 30.75 0.21
C ASN A 484 11.11 31.76 -0.41
N ARG A 485 12.32 31.88 0.17
CA ARG A 485 13.38 32.79 -0.32
C ARG A 485 14.35 32.10 -1.28
N LEU A 486 14.16 30.83 -1.57
CA LEU A 486 15.00 30.12 -2.52
C LEU A 486 14.77 30.67 -3.94
N ALA A 487 15.88 30.81 -4.69
CA ALA A 487 15.80 31.21 -6.08
C ALA A 487 14.98 30.17 -6.88
N GLN A 488 14.08 30.65 -7.72
CA GLN A 488 13.36 29.77 -8.65
C GLN A 488 14.35 29.15 -9.63
N VAL A 489 14.38 27.83 -9.66
CA VAL A 489 15.23 27.07 -10.58
C VAL A 489 14.36 26.54 -11.72
N ARG A 490 14.75 26.88 -12.95
CA ARG A 490 14.10 26.33 -14.15
C ARG A 490 14.63 24.93 -14.38
N LEU A 491 13.82 23.92 -14.13
CA LEU A 491 14.13 22.54 -14.44
C LEU A 491 14.09 22.33 -15.97
N ARG A 492 15.11 21.65 -16.50
CA ARG A 492 15.12 21.19 -17.88
C ARG A 492 15.03 19.66 -17.88
N ALA A 493 13.92 19.13 -18.35
CA ALA A 493 13.78 17.69 -18.59
C ALA A 493 14.24 17.39 -20.04
N ARG A 494 15.07 16.36 -20.19
CA ARG A 494 15.45 15.80 -21.48
C ARG A 494 15.06 14.33 -21.51
N ARG A 495 14.27 13.95 -22.51
CA ARG A 495 13.98 12.54 -22.75
C ARG A 495 15.26 11.85 -23.23
N VAL A 496 15.73 10.86 -22.49
CA VAL A 496 16.98 10.14 -22.79
C VAL A 496 16.73 8.87 -23.60
N ALA A 497 15.64 8.18 -23.32
CA ALA A 497 15.19 7.00 -24.05
C ALA A 497 13.68 6.84 -23.94
N ARG A 498 13.06 6.15 -24.90
CA ARG A 498 11.73 5.56 -24.75
C ARG A 498 11.97 4.08 -24.49
N GLN A 499 11.59 3.61 -23.33
CA GLN A 499 11.46 2.17 -23.12
C GLN A 499 10.14 1.81 -23.81
N ASP A 500 10.21 1.16 -24.92
CA ASP A 500 9.03 0.52 -25.51
C ASP A 500 8.80 -0.73 -24.64
N ASP A 501 7.85 -0.61 -23.70
CA ASP A 501 7.32 -1.76 -22.96
C ASP A 501 6.54 -2.58 -24.00
N GLY A 502 7.17 -3.64 -24.50
CA GLY A 502 6.61 -4.60 -25.44
C GLY A 502 5.65 -5.58 -24.76
#